data_1a59b036178ee23c17b96614627054c5
#
_entry.id   1a59b036178ee23c17b96614627054c5
#
_cell.length_a   1.000
_cell.length_b   1.000
_cell.length_c   1.000
_cell.angle_alpha   90.00
_cell.angle_beta   90.00
_cell.angle_gamma   90.00
#
_symmetry.space_group_name_H-M   'P 1'
#
loop_
_entity.id
_entity.type
_entity.pdbx_description
1 polymer ?
#
loop_
_entity_poly.entity_id
_entity_poly.type
_entity_poly.pdbx_seq_one_letter_code
_entity_poly.pdbx_strand_id
1 'polypeptide(L)'
;MQYIGDKIVARLRERPMADYRVEEFAPPRGDVDQLARAERNLRASDLRRLYDWTNHLVLAVTCRGLRFADVRDEFLMLYPVVAGAGARRGVAGPVLSKGLQKVLFACLEAVDRPPAGAPDGDRARGENLVVFQRFLEAFLQYRAFHGG
;
A
#
# COMPACT_ATOMS: atom_id res chain seq x y z
N MET A 1 -8.22 -22.47 4.43
CA MET A 1 -8.12 -21.46 3.36
C MET A 1 -6.99 -20.49 3.65
N GLN A 2 -6.22 -20.19 2.62
CA GLN A 2 -5.13 -19.24 2.75
C GLN A 2 -5.69 -17.81 2.85
N TYR A 3 -5.16 -17.01 3.77
CA TYR A 3 -5.47 -15.60 3.82
C TYR A 3 -4.95 -14.90 2.56
N ILE A 4 -5.79 -14.12 1.90
CA ILE A 4 -5.42 -13.45 0.66
C ILE A 4 -4.20 -12.53 0.82
N GLY A 5 -4.02 -11.94 2.00
CA GLY A 5 -2.85 -11.12 2.29
C GLY A 5 -1.54 -11.85 2.12
N ASP A 6 -1.49 -13.13 2.43
CA ASP A 6 -0.27 -13.95 2.27
C ASP A 6 0.09 -14.11 0.80
N LYS A 7 -0.91 -14.26 -0.07
CA LYS A 7 -0.71 -14.29 -1.53
C LYS A 7 -0.14 -12.96 -2.02
N ILE A 8 -0.70 -11.86 -1.53
CA ILE A 8 -0.24 -10.52 -1.92
C ILE A 8 1.20 -10.29 -1.46
N VAL A 9 1.53 -10.65 -0.23
CA VAL A 9 2.90 -10.55 0.29
C VAL A 9 3.86 -11.35 -0.58
N ALA A 10 3.51 -12.59 -0.92
CA ALA A 10 4.34 -13.43 -1.78
C ALA A 10 4.54 -12.79 -3.16
N ARG A 11 3.49 -12.15 -3.70
CA ARG A 11 3.57 -11.46 -5.00
C ARG A 11 4.51 -10.26 -4.96
N LEU A 12 4.58 -9.57 -3.81
CA LEU A 12 5.41 -8.37 -3.65
C LEU A 12 6.85 -8.69 -3.26
N ARG A 13 7.11 -9.92 -2.80
CA ARG A 13 8.42 -10.31 -2.32
C ARG A 13 9.44 -10.31 -3.47
N GLU A 14 10.57 -9.62 -3.26
CA GLU A 14 11.68 -9.56 -4.21
C GLU A 14 11.35 -8.86 -5.54
N ARG A 15 10.18 -8.25 -5.66
CA ARG A 15 9.80 -7.51 -6.87
C ARG A 15 9.44 -6.07 -6.55
N PRO A 16 9.72 -5.13 -7.48
CA PRO A 16 9.26 -3.76 -7.28
C PRO A 16 7.73 -3.68 -7.32
N MET A 17 7.18 -2.65 -6.68
CA MET A 17 5.73 -2.45 -6.60
C MET A 17 5.08 -2.36 -7.99
N ALA A 18 5.76 -1.74 -8.95
CA ALA A 18 5.23 -1.56 -10.30
C ALA A 18 5.02 -2.87 -11.07
N ASP A 19 5.68 -3.97 -10.64
CA ASP A 19 5.44 -5.29 -11.24
C ASP A 19 4.09 -5.87 -10.82
N TYR A 20 3.47 -5.32 -9.78
CA TYR A 20 2.13 -5.70 -9.37
C TYR A 20 1.14 -4.86 -10.17
N ARG A 21 0.62 -5.42 -11.24
CA ARG A 21 -0.16 -4.67 -12.22
C ARG A 21 -1.56 -4.38 -11.73
N VAL A 22 -2.07 -3.20 -12.08
CA VAL A 22 -3.43 -2.79 -11.70
C VAL A 22 -4.47 -3.82 -12.17
N GLU A 23 -4.28 -4.39 -13.35
CA GLU A 23 -5.19 -5.43 -13.87
C GLU A 23 -5.22 -6.71 -13.04
N GLU A 24 -4.19 -6.96 -12.21
CA GLU A 24 -4.16 -8.12 -11.31
C GLU A 24 -4.91 -7.85 -10.00
N PHE A 25 -4.87 -6.62 -9.48
CA PHE A 25 -5.41 -6.37 -8.16
C PHE A 25 -6.70 -5.53 -8.13
N ALA A 26 -6.96 -4.69 -9.15
CA ALA A 26 -8.07 -3.75 -9.11
C ALA A 26 -9.44 -4.30 -9.55
N PRO A 27 -9.55 -5.26 -10.49
CA PRO A 27 -10.86 -5.72 -10.92
C PRO A 27 -11.66 -6.41 -9.82
N PRO A 28 -13.00 -6.50 -9.94
CA PRO A 28 -13.82 -7.28 -9.02
C PRO A 28 -13.31 -8.70 -8.90
N ARG A 29 -13.28 -9.22 -7.67
CA ARG A 29 -12.73 -10.54 -7.33
C ARG A 29 -11.20 -10.62 -7.47
N GLY A 30 -10.56 -9.52 -7.80
CA GLY A 30 -9.10 -9.44 -7.79
C GLY A 30 -8.56 -9.42 -6.36
N ASP A 31 -7.25 -9.29 -6.24
CA ASP A 31 -6.59 -9.45 -4.94
C ASP A 31 -7.03 -8.40 -3.92
N VAL A 32 -7.18 -7.14 -4.33
CA VAL A 32 -7.57 -6.07 -3.40
C VAL A 32 -9.03 -6.20 -2.97
N ASP A 33 -9.92 -6.58 -3.88
CA ASP A 33 -11.32 -6.85 -3.51
C ASP A 33 -11.39 -7.94 -2.43
N GLN A 34 -10.65 -9.03 -2.64
CA GLN A 34 -10.61 -10.13 -1.67
C GLN A 34 -10.01 -9.69 -0.34
N LEU A 35 -8.97 -8.86 -0.38
CA LEU A 35 -8.35 -8.33 0.83
C LEU A 35 -9.33 -7.45 1.61
N ALA A 36 -10.06 -6.60 0.92
CA ALA A 36 -11.04 -5.71 1.54
C ALA A 36 -12.16 -6.51 2.22
N ARG A 37 -12.57 -7.62 1.61
CA ARG A 37 -13.56 -8.53 2.23
C ARG A 37 -13.01 -9.17 3.51
N ALA A 38 -11.76 -9.60 3.48
CA ALA A 38 -11.13 -10.24 4.63
C ALA A 38 -10.94 -9.27 5.80
N GLU A 39 -10.81 -7.98 5.52
CA GLU A 39 -10.52 -6.93 6.50
C GLU A 39 -11.73 -6.06 6.82
N ARG A 40 -12.92 -6.66 6.92
CA ARG A 40 -14.18 -5.94 7.15
C ARG A 40 -14.22 -5.06 8.39
N ASN A 41 -13.48 -5.43 9.44
CA ASN A 41 -13.54 -4.74 10.72
C ASN A 41 -12.65 -3.50 10.79
N LEU A 42 -11.91 -3.24 9.73
CA LEU A 42 -11.00 -2.11 9.66
C LEU A 42 -11.77 -0.81 9.50
N ARG A 43 -11.38 0.21 10.25
CA ARG A 43 -11.94 1.55 10.08
C ARG A 43 -11.29 2.23 8.87
N ALA A 44 -12.13 2.78 8.00
CA ALA A 44 -11.65 3.51 6.83
C ALA A 44 -10.76 4.71 7.19
N SER A 45 -11.05 5.37 8.32
CA SER A 45 -10.30 6.56 8.75
C SER A 45 -8.81 6.29 8.97
N ASP A 46 -8.44 5.09 9.44
CA ASP A 46 -7.03 4.77 9.69
C ASP A 46 -6.25 4.57 8.41
N LEU A 47 -6.86 3.96 7.41
CA LEU A 47 -6.25 3.82 6.10
C LEU A 47 -6.28 5.12 5.30
N ARG A 48 -7.30 5.95 5.52
CA ARG A 48 -7.42 7.25 4.86
C ARG A 48 -6.20 8.12 5.14
N ARG A 49 -5.73 8.11 6.38
CA ARG A 49 -4.53 8.86 6.76
C ARG A 49 -3.30 8.39 5.98
N LEU A 50 -3.13 7.07 5.87
CA LEU A 50 -2.03 6.49 5.09
C LEU A 50 -2.15 6.86 3.61
N TYR A 51 -3.37 6.77 3.08
CA TYR A 51 -3.65 7.13 1.69
C TYR A 51 -3.38 8.61 1.43
N ASP A 52 -3.84 9.50 2.31
CA ASP A 52 -3.66 10.95 2.13
C ASP A 52 -2.17 11.31 2.14
N TRP A 53 -1.40 10.72 3.04
CA TRP A 53 0.05 10.95 3.08
C TRP A 53 0.72 10.44 1.80
N THR A 54 0.36 9.23 1.36
CA THR A 54 0.89 8.65 0.12
C THR A 54 0.54 9.53 -1.07
N ASN A 55 -0.71 10.00 -1.14
CA ASN A 55 -1.15 10.88 -2.21
C ASN A 55 -0.35 12.18 -2.26
N HIS A 56 -0.05 12.76 -1.09
CA HIS A 56 0.80 13.94 -1.00
C HIS A 56 2.19 13.69 -1.61
N LEU A 57 2.79 12.55 -1.31
CA LEU A 57 4.09 12.17 -1.86
C LEU A 57 4.02 11.95 -3.38
N VAL A 58 2.96 11.31 -3.87
CA VAL A 58 2.76 11.10 -5.31
C VAL A 58 2.65 12.44 -6.03
N LEU A 59 1.89 13.39 -5.49
CA LEU A 59 1.76 14.71 -6.10
C LEU A 59 3.10 15.46 -6.13
N ALA A 60 3.91 15.33 -5.09
CA ALA A 60 5.23 15.95 -5.05
C ALA A 60 6.12 15.44 -6.19
N VAL A 61 6.10 14.13 -6.43
CA VAL A 61 6.94 13.50 -7.46
C VAL A 61 6.36 13.73 -8.87
N THR A 62 5.03 13.64 -9.04
CA THR A 62 4.41 13.68 -10.38
C THR A 62 4.07 15.10 -10.83
N CYS A 63 3.71 16.00 -9.92
CA CYS A 63 3.22 17.33 -10.27
C CYS A 63 4.17 18.45 -9.89
N ARG A 64 4.97 18.29 -8.83
CA ARG A 64 5.90 19.33 -8.36
C ARG A 64 7.32 19.15 -8.86
N GLY A 65 7.58 18.09 -9.64
CA GLY A 65 8.89 17.84 -10.20
C GLY A 65 9.96 17.39 -9.22
N LEU A 66 9.56 16.98 -8.00
CA LEU A 66 10.51 16.45 -7.03
C LEU A 66 10.89 15.02 -7.41
N ARG A 67 12.11 14.62 -7.06
CA ARG A 67 12.55 13.24 -7.22
C ARG A 67 12.11 12.42 -6.01
N PHE A 68 12.01 11.11 -6.18
CA PHE A 68 11.73 10.23 -5.03
C PHE A 68 12.75 10.45 -3.91
N ALA A 69 14.03 10.62 -4.26
CA ALA A 69 15.07 10.88 -3.27
C ALA A 69 14.77 12.10 -2.40
N ASP A 70 14.10 13.11 -2.94
CA ASP A 70 13.77 14.34 -2.20
C ASP A 70 12.68 14.12 -1.15
N VAL A 71 11.83 13.10 -1.33
CA VAL A 71 10.74 12.80 -0.40
C VAL A 71 10.91 11.46 0.33
N ARG A 72 12.07 10.83 0.16
CA ARG A 72 12.30 9.48 0.70
C ARG A 72 12.20 9.43 2.22
N ASP A 73 12.68 10.44 2.93
CA ASP A 73 12.57 10.47 4.39
C ASP A 73 11.10 10.48 4.83
N GLU A 74 10.27 11.27 4.15
CA GLU A 74 8.84 11.32 4.42
C GLU A 74 8.16 10.00 4.06
N PHE A 75 8.59 9.38 2.96
CA PHE A 75 8.12 8.05 2.59
C PHE A 75 8.45 7.03 3.68
N LEU A 76 9.66 7.04 4.21
CA LEU A 76 10.06 6.09 5.26
C LEU A 76 9.23 6.27 6.54
N MET A 77 8.68 7.46 6.79
CA MET A 77 7.79 7.70 7.91
C MET A 77 6.44 6.98 7.79
N LEU A 78 6.12 6.45 6.63
CA LEU A 78 4.92 5.61 6.47
C LEU A 78 5.04 4.30 7.27
N TYR A 79 6.25 3.78 7.48
CA TYR A 79 6.45 2.59 8.30
C TYR A 79 5.95 2.78 9.74
N PRO A 80 6.36 3.84 10.46
CA PRO A 80 5.79 4.10 11.79
C PRO A 80 4.28 4.34 11.79
N VAL A 81 3.74 4.94 10.72
CA VAL A 81 2.29 5.15 10.61
C VAL A 81 1.56 3.81 10.60
N VAL A 82 2.04 2.85 9.80
CA VAL A 82 1.47 1.49 9.76
C VAL A 82 1.64 0.80 11.10
N ALA A 83 2.84 0.86 11.67
CA ALA A 83 3.11 0.21 12.96
C ALA A 83 2.25 0.80 14.08
N GLY A 84 2.08 2.12 14.10
CA GLY A 84 1.24 2.80 15.10
C GLY A 84 -0.23 2.40 14.98
N ALA A 85 -0.74 2.27 13.77
CA ALA A 85 -2.11 1.80 13.52
C ALA A 85 -2.29 0.35 14.00
N GLY A 86 -1.26 -0.48 13.84
CA GLY A 86 -1.29 -1.86 14.33
C GLY A 86 -1.23 -1.97 15.85
N ALA A 87 -0.60 -0.99 16.52
CA ALA A 87 -0.48 -0.97 17.97
C ALA A 87 -1.75 -0.45 18.65
N ARG A 88 -2.55 0.38 17.97
CA ARG A 88 -3.79 0.91 18.55
C ARG A 88 -4.85 -0.16 18.63
N ARG A 89 -5.62 -0.14 19.73
CA ARG A 89 -6.70 -1.09 19.97
C ARG A 89 -8.05 -0.42 19.74
N GLY A 90 -8.88 -1.07 18.94
CA GLY A 90 -10.29 -0.72 18.80
C GLY A 90 -11.13 -1.63 19.69
N VAL A 91 -12.46 -1.55 19.54
CA VAL A 91 -13.41 -2.34 20.35
C VAL A 91 -13.23 -3.84 20.10
N ALA A 92 -12.90 -4.24 18.88
CA ALA A 92 -12.82 -5.64 18.46
C ALA A 92 -11.37 -6.14 18.30
N GLY A 93 -10.36 -5.41 18.82
CA GLY A 93 -8.96 -5.80 18.69
C GLY A 93 -8.11 -4.73 18.04
N PRO A 94 -6.95 -5.07 17.47
CA PRO A 94 -6.07 -4.09 16.80
C PRO A 94 -6.82 -3.37 15.68
N VAL A 95 -6.58 -2.07 15.57
CA VAL A 95 -7.15 -1.25 14.49
C VAL A 95 -6.72 -1.78 13.12
N LEU A 96 -5.47 -2.23 13.03
CA LEU A 96 -4.93 -2.82 11.82
C LEU A 96 -4.48 -4.25 12.15
N SER A 97 -5.04 -5.24 11.47
CA SER A 97 -4.67 -6.63 11.72
C SER A 97 -3.20 -6.88 11.42
N LYS A 98 -2.61 -7.90 12.04
CA LYS A 98 -1.23 -8.29 11.77
C LYS A 98 -1.04 -8.69 10.31
N GLY A 99 -2.02 -9.36 9.73
CA GLY A 99 -1.97 -9.75 8.32
C GLY A 99 -1.92 -8.54 7.39
N LEU A 100 -2.77 -7.56 7.64
CA LEU A 100 -2.79 -6.33 6.84
C LEU A 100 -1.52 -5.51 7.05
N GLN A 101 -0.99 -5.46 8.27
CA GLN A 101 0.30 -4.81 8.52
C GLN A 101 1.39 -5.42 7.65
N LYS A 102 1.46 -6.74 7.56
CA LYS A 102 2.44 -7.44 6.70
C LYS A 102 2.26 -7.06 5.24
N VAL A 103 1.03 -6.98 4.76
CA VAL A 103 0.74 -6.56 3.38
C VAL A 103 1.26 -5.14 3.14
N LEU A 104 0.96 -4.21 4.04
CA LEU A 104 1.38 -2.82 3.88
C LEU A 104 2.90 -2.67 3.96
N PHE A 105 3.56 -3.36 4.89
CA PHE A 105 5.02 -3.35 4.95
C PHE A 105 5.64 -3.93 3.68
N ALA A 106 5.08 -5.00 3.14
CA ALA A 106 5.55 -5.57 1.88
C ALA A 106 5.40 -4.59 0.73
N CYS A 107 4.29 -3.85 0.69
CA CYS A 107 4.10 -2.79 -0.31
C CYS A 107 5.17 -1.71 -0.19
N LEU A 108 5.43 -1.22 1.03
CA LEU A 108 6.42 -0.17 1.24
C LEU A 108 7.82 -0.64 0.84
N GLU A 109 8.18 -1.86 1.18
CA GLU A 109 9.45 -2.45 0.76
C GLU A 109 9.54 -2.54 -0.76
N ALA A 110 8.46 -2.95 -1.42
CA ALA A 110 8.40 -3.06 -2.87
C ALA A 110 8.47 -1.69 -3.56
N VAL A 111 7.98 -0.63 -2.93
CA VAL A 111 8.12 0.74 -3.45
C VAL A 111 9.58 1.16 -3.45
N ASP A 112 10.30 0.89 -2.37
CA ASP A 112 11.71 1.32 -2.22
C ASP A 112 12.69 0.42 -2.97
N ARG A 113 12.20 -0.53 -3.73
CA ARG A 113 13.01 -1.49 -4.49
C ARG A 113 12.90 -1.22 -5.98
N PRO A 114 13.93 -0.63 -6.61
CA PRO A 114 13.93 -0.50 -8.06
C PRO A 114 14.17 -1.85 -8.74
N PRO A 115 13.72 -2.03 -9.98
CA PRO A 115 14.05 -3.25 -10.73
C PRO A 115 15.56 -3.40 -10.89
N ALA A 116 16.04 -4.63 -10.88
CA ALA A 116 17.46 -4.90 -11.13
C ALA A 116 17.85 -4.37 -12.51
N GLY A 117 18.94 -3.61 -12.56
CA GLY A 117 19.43 -3.04 -13.82
C GLY A 117 18.66 -1.83 -14.31
N ALA A 118 17.76 -1.25 -13.51
CA ALA A 118 17.04 -0.05 -13.89
C ALA A 118 18.02 1.11 -14.17
N PRO A 119 17.91 1.77 -15.32
CA PRO A 119 18.82 2.89 -15.65
C PRO A 119 18.64 4.09 -14.71
N ASP A 120 17.44 4.27 -14.17
CA ASP A 120 17.14 5.33 -13.22
C ASP A 120 16.32 4.74 -12.07
N GLY A 121 17.01 4.35 -11.01
CA GLY A 121 16.37 3.74 -9.84
C GLY A 121 15.45 4.70 -9.10
N ASP A 122 15.77 5.99 -9.09
CA ASP A 122 14.94 7.01 -8.46
C ASP A 122 13.59 7.13 -9.16
N ARG A 123 13.62 7.20 -10.49
CA ARG A 123 12.39 7.26 -11.30
C ARG A 123 11.55 6.00 -11.12
N ALA A 124 12.19 4.84 -11.07
CA ALA A 124 11.51 3.58 -10.84
C ALA A 124 10.80 3.55 -9.48
N ARG A 125 11.43 4.09 -8.44
CA ARG A 125 10.81 4.21 -7.11
C ARG A 125 9.59 5.14 -7.15
N GLY A 126 9.68 6.23 -7.89
CA GLY A 126 8.53 7.13 -8.09
C GLY A 126 7.37 6.42 -8.78
N GLU A 127 7.64 5.62 -9.79
CA GLU A 127 6.62 4.81 -10.46
C GLU A 127 6.00 3.77 -9.51
N ASN A 128 6.83 3.12 -8.68
CA ASN A 128 6.36 2.19 -7.65
C ASN A 128 5.42 2.89 -6.67
N LEU A 129 5.74 4.13 -6.29
CA LEU A 129 4.91 4.90 -5.36
C LEU A 129 3.52 5.16 -5.94
N VAL A 130 3.43 5.44 -7.24
CA VAL A 130 2.15 5.64 -7.92
C VAL A 130 1.31 4.36 -7.87
N VAL A 131 1.93 3.20 -8.10
CA VAL A 131 1.20 1.92 -8.04
C VAL A 131 0.72 1.65 -6.61
N PHE A 132 1.52 1.96 -5.61
CA PHE A 132 1.11 1.83 -4.21
C PHE A 132 -0.11 2.71 -3.90
N GLN A 133 -0.12 3.96 -4.38
CA GLN A 133 -1.26 4.84 -4.24
C GLN A 133 -2.53 4.19 -4.83
N ARG A 134 -2.42 3.63 -6.03
CA ARG A 134 -3.56 2.96 -6.69
C ARG A 134 -4.04 1.74 -5.92
N PHE A 135 -3.11 0.99 -5.34
CA PHE A 135 -3.44 -0.14 -4.49
C PHE A 135 -4.26 0.30 -3.27
N LEU A 136 -3.82 1.36 -2.58
CA LEU A 136 -4.53 1.90 -1.43
C LEU A 136 -5.90 2.46 -1.81
N GLU A 137 -5.99 3.16 -2.93
CA GLU A 137 -7.27 3.69 -3.39
C GLU A 137 -8.26 2.57 -3.69
N ALA A 138 -7.82 1.54 -4.41
CA ALA A 138 -8.67 0.39 -4.69
C ALA A 138 -9.13 -0.27 -3.39
N PHE A 139 -8.25 -0.41 -2.42
CA PHE A 139 -8.60 -0.98 -1.11
C PHE A 139 -9.67 -0.17 -0.40
N LEU A 140 -9.52 1.16 -0.36
CA LEU A 140 -10.49 2.04 0.29
C LEU A 140 -11.85 1.96 -0.40
N GLN A 141 -11.88 1.93 -1.72
CA GLN A 141 -13.14 1.85 -2.48
C GLN A 141 -13.84 0.51 -2.24
N TYR A 142 -13.11 -0.60 -2.28
CA TYR A 142 -13.72 -1.90 -2.00
C TYR A 142 -14.17 -2.03 -0.54
N ARG A 143 -13.45 -1.41 0.39
CA ARG A 143 -13.90 -1.36 1.79
C ARG A 143 -15.23 -0.64 1.90
N ALA A 144 -15.39 0.49 1.23
CA ALA A 144 -16.65 1.21 1.21
C ALA A 144 -17.77 0.38 0.57
N PHE A 145 -17.44 -0.33 -0.52
CA PHE A 145 -18.41 -1.18 -1.22
C PHE A 145 -18.89 -2.34 -0.35
N HIS A 146 -17.99 -2.96 0.41
CA HIS A 146 -18.33 -4.18 1.17
C HIS A 146 -18.93 -3.94 2.55
N GLY A 147 -18.94 -2.76 3.04
CA GLY A 147 -19.52 -2.68 4.36
C GLY A 147 -19.47 -1.33 5.02
N GLY A 148 -19.13 -0.45 4.18
CA GLY A 148 -19.24 0.92 4.53
C GLY A 148 -18.75 1.37 5.80
#